data_cd25dcbb60679cf4e072858180122162
#
_entry.id   cd25dcbb60679cf4e072858180122162
#
_cell.length_a   1.000
_cell.length_b   1.000
_cell.length_c   1.000
_cell.angle_alpha   90.00
_cell.angle_beta   90.00
_cell.angle_gamma   90.00
#
_symmetry.space_group_name_H-M   'P 1'
#
loop_
_entity.id
_entity.type
_entity.pdbx_description
1 polymer ?
#
loop_
_entity_poly.entity_id
_entity_poly.type
_entity_poly.pdbx_seq_one_letter_code
_entity_poly.pdbx_strand_id
1 'polypeptide(L)'
;MKTEIYKLSAAELSSLYEEKSLSPIEATSSIINRIKDVDKKINAYVFIDEESAMKQAKESEIRWKNGSQKSPIDGVPTAIKDLLYTKGWPTLRGSKTISPNKEWNDDAPVTARLKEAGSVIIGKTTTPEFGHRGTTQSPLTGVTRNPWNLERTSGGSSGGSSSSVAAGMGPLAIGTDGGGSVRIPCAYTGLFGIKPTFGKIPAWPLSPFGTIANVGPMTRTVKDGAMLFAQISRPDWRDWHADSSMDSN
;
A
#
# COMPACT_ATOMS: atom_id res chain seq x y z
N MET A 1 18.35 -13.08 19.83
CA MET A 1 17.27 -13.50 18.90
C MET A 1 17.42 -12.68 17.63
N LYS A 2 17.57 -13.29 16.44
CA LYS A 2 17.53 -12.54 15.18
C LYS A 2 16.14 -11.91 15.08
N THR A 3 16.06 -10.59 15.07
CA THR A 3 14.80 -9.87 14.87
C THR A 3 14.24 -10.28 13.50
N GLU A 4 13.00 -10.74 13.47
CA GLU A 4 12.35 -11.13 12.21
C GLU A 4 12.05 -9.85 11.41
N ILE A 5 12.80 -9.60 10.35
CA ILE A 5 12.78 -8.34 9.57
C ILE A 5 11.37 -7.95 9.14
N TYR A 6 10.50 -8.91 8.80
CA TYR A 6 9.11 -8.62 8.39
C TYR A 6 8.24 -8.05 9.53
N LYS A 7 8.70 -8.10 10.80
CA LYS A 7 8.02 -7.49 11.94
C LYS A 7 8.39 -6.02 12.15
N LEU A 8 9.46 -5.56 11.55
CA LEU A 8 9.91 -4.18 11.69
C LEU A 8 8.90 -3.20 11.10
N SER A 9 8.73 -2.05 11.75
CA SER A 9 7.98 -0.90 11.25
C SER A 9 8.75 -0.19 10.13
N ALA A 10 8.09 0.68 9.38
CA ALA A 10 8.75 1.49 8.37
C ALA A 10 9.81 2.42 8.97
N ALA A 11 9.54 2.97 10.15
CA ALA A 11 10.48 3.82 10.87
C ALA A 11 11.72 3.07 11.32
N GLU A 12 11.56 1.82 11.82
CA GLU A 12 12.70 0.97 12.20
C GLU A 12 13.52 0.57 10.97
N LEU A 13 12.87 0.20 9.86
CA LEU A 13 13.58 -0.10 8.61
C LEU A 13 14.40 1.09 8.14
N SER A 14 13.80 2.29 8.12
CA SER A 14 14.49 3.52 7.72
C SER A 14 15.73 3.81 8.57
N SER A 15 15.61 3.68 9.91
CA SER A 15 16.75 3.87 10.81
C SER A 15 17.87 2.84 10.55
N LEU A 16 17.52 1.57 10.36
CA LEU A 16 18.49 0.52 10.07
C LEU A 16 19.17 0.68 8.70
N TYR A 17 18.46 1.27 7.71
CA TYR A 17 19.07 1.61 6.42
C TYR A 17 20.06 2.77 6.57
N GLU A 18 19.73 3.79 7.36
CA GLU A 18 20.61 4.93 7.65
C GLU A 18 21.89 4.46 8.39
N GLU A 19 21.72 3.58 9.36
CA GLU A 19 22.83 2.95 10.10
C GLU A 19 23.64 1.94 9.26
N LYS A 20 23.17 1.59 8.04
CA LYS A 20 23.77 0.56 7.18
C LYS A 20 23.83 -0.84 7.82
N SER A 21 22.99 -1.09 8.82
CA SER A 21 22.88 -2.38 9.54
C SER A 21 21.87 -3.33 8.91
N LEU A 22 21.03 -2.83 8.00
CA LEU A 22 20.09 -3.58 7.15
C LEU A 22 20.01 -2.91 5.78
N SER A 23 19.80 -3.68 4.72
CA SER A 23 19.60 -3.13 3.40
C SER A 23 18.13 -3.21 2.94
N PRO A 24 17.69 -2.29 2.02
CA PRO A 24 16.39 -2.43 1.35
C PRO A 24 16.22 -3.77 0.62
N ILE A 25 17.30 -4.38 0.13
CA ILE A 25 17.28 -5.70 -0.52
C ILE A 25 16.90 -6.78 0.50
N GLU A 26 17.53 -6.80 1.68
CA GLU A 26 17.24 -7.78 2.72
C GLU A 26 15.81 -7.64 3.25
N ALA A 27 15.34 -6.39 3.47
CA ALA A 27 13.99 -6.12 3.90
C ALA A 27 12.96 -6.58 2.87
N THR A 28 13.16 -6.22 1.59
CA THR A 28 12.26 -6.62 0.50
C THR A 28 12.23 -8.14 0.32
N SER A 29 13.39 -8.79 0.36
CA SER A 29 13.49 -10.26 0.28
C SER A 29 12.77 -10.93 1.44
N SER A 30 12.92 -10.43 2.67
CA SER A 30 12.20 -10.94 3.85
C SER A 30 10.68 -10.82 3.69
N ILE A 31 10.18 -9.70 3.18
CA ILE A 31 8.75 -9.49 2.93
C ILE A 31 8.23 -10.42 1.82
N ILE A 32 8.95 -10.57 0.72
CA ILE A 32 8.57 -11.49 -0.38
C ILE A 32 8.47 -12.93 0.15
N ASN A 33 9.45 -13.38 0.94
CA ASN A 33 9.41 -14.69 1.56
C ASN A 33 8.20 -14.84 2.50
N ARG A 34 7.93 -13.80 3.32
CA ARG A 34 6.75 -13.80 4.20
C ARG A 34 5.45 -13.91 3.42
N ILE A 35 5.32 -13.23 2.29
CA ILE A 35 4.16 -13.35 1.40
C ILE A 35 4.00 -14.79 0.90
N LYS A 36 5.07 -15.41 0.41
CA LYS A 36 5.07 -16.80 -0.08
C LYS A 36 4.63 -17.80 1.00
N ASP A 37 5.01 -17.55 2.24
CA ASP A 37 4.69 -18.43 3.37
C ASP A 37 3.23 -18.34 3.80
N VAL A 38 2.66 -17.13 3.85
CA VAL A 38 1.39 -16.91 4.55
C VAL A 38 0.23 -16.52 3.64
N ASP A 39 0.48 -15.90 2.49
CA ASP A 39 -0.60 -15.33 1.67
C ASP A 39 -1.53 -16.39 1.04
N LYS A 40 -1.05 -17.61 0.85
CA LYS A 40 -1.87 -18.76 0.44
C LYS A 40 -3.06 -19.01 1.37
N LYS A 41 -2.94 -18.64 2.65
CA LYS A 41 -4.01 -18.80 3.66
C LYS A 41 -4.84 -17.53 3.81
N ILE A 42 -4.25 -16.35 3.59
CA ILE A 42 -4.85 -15.04 3.83
C ILE A 42 -5.52 -14.49 2.57
N ASN A 43 -4.89 -14.67 1.40
CA ASN A 43 -5.36 -14.15 0.12
C ASN A 43 -5.48 -12.62 0.11
N ALA A 44 -4.39 -11.94 0.48
CA ALA A 44 -4.31 -10.49 0.55
C ALA A 44 -3.81 -9.84 -0.76
N TYR A 45 -3.03 -10.57 -1.55
CA TYR A 45 -2.50 -10.06 -2.82
C TYR A 45 -3.22 -10.66 -4.03
N VAL A 46 -3.49 -9.83 -5.03
CA VAL A 46 -4.00 -10.26 -6.35
C VAL A 46 -2.91 -10.25 -7.41
N PHE A 47 -1.85 -9.47 -7.18
CA PHE A 47 -0.71 -9.35 -8.09
C PHE A 47 0.55 -8.99 -7.30
N ILE A 48 1.66 -9.62 -7.63
CA ILE A 48 2.99 -9.37 -7.04
C ILE A 48 4.00 -9.32 -8.17
N ASP A 49 4.89 -8.31 -8.15
CA ASP A 49 6.01 -8.19 -9.08
C ASP A 49 7.32 -8.23 -8.30
N GLU A 50 7.80 -9.45 -8.05
CA GLU A 50 9.03 -9.68 -7.28
C GLU A 50 10.27 -9.10 -7.98
N GLU A 51 10.34 -9.19 -9.30
CA GLU A 51 11.48 -8.71 -10.07
C GLU A 51 11.57 -7.18 -9.98
N SER A 52 10.46 -6.49 -10.22
CA SER A 52 10.38 -5.04 -10.08
C SER A 52 10.67 -4.58 -8.67
N ALA A 53 10.11 -5.26 -7.64
CA ALA A 53 10.36 -4.93 -6.24
C ALA A 53 11.85 -5.06 -5.87
N MET A 54 12.49 -6.14 -6.29
CA MET A 54 13.93 -6.34 -6.03
C MET A 54 14.81 -5.36 -6.80
N LYS A 55 14.41 -4.94 -8.00
CA LYS A 55 15.09 -3.87 -8.74
C LYS A 55 15.00 -2.54 -7.99
N GLN A 56 13.79 -2.14 -7.56
CA GLN A 56 13.57 -0.93 -6.77
C GLN A 56 14.38 -0.95 -5.46
N ALA A 57 14.45 -2.10 -4.78
CA ALA A 57 15.24 -2.28 -3.56
C ALA A 57 16.73 -2.08 -3.81
N LYS A 58 17.29 -2.61 -4.90
CA LYS A 58 18.70 -2.40 -5.28
C LYS A 58 19.00 -0.93 -5.56
N GLU A 59 18.13 -0.25 -6.28
CA GLU A 59 18.26 1.18 -6.55
C GLU A 59 18.22 2.01 -5.26
N SER A 60 17.34 1.64 -4.32
CA SER A 60 17.26 2.28 -3.00
C SER A 60 18.52 2.02 -2.16
N GLU A 61 19.04 0.79 -2.14
CA GLU A 61 20.27 0.49 -1.41
C GLU A 61 21.43 1.37 -1.87
N ILE A 62 21.55 1.61 -3.18
CA ILE A 62 22.58 2.52 -3.73
C ILE A 62 22.37 3.94 -3.20
N ARG A 63 21.14 4.42 -3.14
CA ARG A 63 20.84 5.77 -2.62
C ARG A 63 21.20 5.90 -1.14
N TRP A 64 20.84 4.91 -0.32
CA TRP A 64 21.20 4.91 1.11
C TRP A 64 22.71 4.87 1.33
N LYS A 65 23.44 4.06 0.57
CA LYS A 65 24.91 4.01 0.62
C LYS A 65 25.56 5.37 0.32
N ASN A 66 24.98 6.14 -0.60
CA ASN A 66 25.48 7.43 -1.07
C ASN A 66 24.91 8.64 -0.29
N GLY A 67 24.04 8.44 0.69
CA GLY A 67 23.36 9.53 1.40
C GLY A 67 22.40 10.35 0.53
N SER A 68 21.84 9.73 -0.52
CA SER A 68 20.94 10.36 -1.50
C SER A 68 19.53 9.76 -1.50
N GLN A 69 19.11 9.22 -0.35
CA GLN A 69 17.76 8.71 -0.15
C GLN A 69 16.71 9.78 -0.45
N LYS A 70 15.63 9.38 -1.11
CA LYS A 70 14.59 10.30 -1.60
C LYS A 70 13.66 10.79 -0.49
N SER A 71 13.43 9.96 0.52
CA SER A 71 12.50 10.25 1.62
C SER A 71 12.73 9.28 2.79
N PRO A 72 12.06 9.49 3.94
CA PRO A 72 12.09 8.54 5.06
C PRO A 72 11.50 7.15 4.73
N ILE A 73 10.75 7.00 3.63
CA ILE A 73 10.21 5.70 3.20
C ILE A 73 10.95 5.14 1.97
N ASP A 74 12.09 5.69 1.59
CA ASP A 74 12.90 5.14 0.50
C ASP A 74 13.35 3.70 0.85
N GLY A 75 13.07 2.77 -0.05
CA GLY A 75 13.37 1.35 0.15
C GLY A 75 12.37 0.60 1.04
N VAL A 76 11.37 1.25 1.60
CA VAL A 76 10.38 0.59 2.45
C VAL A 76 9.33 -0.13 1.60
N PRO A 77 9.11 -1.46 1.83
CA PRO A 77 8.12 -2.25 1.09
C PRO A 77 6.69 -1.76 1.34
N THR A 78 5.96 -1.46 0.25
CA THR A 78 4.60 -0.90 0.29
C THR A 78 3.66 -1.64 -0.65
N ALA A 79 2.43 -1.92 -0.20
CA ALA A 79 1.37 -2.53 -0.99
C ALA A 79 0.34 -1.49 -1.45
N ILE A 80 -0.24 -1.69 -2.64
CA ILE A 80 -1.25 -0.78 -3.22
C ILE A 80 -2.56 -1.52 -3.46
N LYS A 81 -3.68 -0.97 -2.98
CA LYS A 81 -5.01 -1.52 -3.25
C LYS A 81 -5.31 -1.58 -4.74
N ASP A 82 -5.93 -2.67 -5.19
CA ASP A 82 -6.30 -2.90 -6.60
C ASP A 82 -7.49 -2.08 -7.10
N LEU A 83 -7.61 -0.85 -6.64
CA LEU A 83 -8.44 0.23 -7.20
C LEU A 83 -7.58 1.36 -7.77
N LEU A 84 -6.32 1.45 -7.37
CA LEU A 84 -5.40 2.54 -7.65
C LEU A 84 -4.48 2.15 -8.82
N TYR A 85 -4.43 2.98 -9.84
CA TYR A 85 -3.62 2.73 -11.03
C TYR A 85 -2.14 2.65 -10.69
N THR A 86 -1.50 1.70 -11.32
CA THR A 86 -0.05 1.51 -11.28
C THR A 86 0.40 1.21 -12.70
N LYS A 87 1.20 2.11 -13.26
CA LYS A 87 1.70 2.01 -14.64
C LYS A 87 2.41 0.67 -14.86
N GLY A 88 2.01 -0.03 -15.92
CA GLY A 88 2.52 -1.33 -16.30
C GLY A 88 1.85 -2.51 -15.59
N TRP A 89 0.99 -2.27 -14.59
CA TRP A 89 0.32 -3.32 -13.83
C TRP A 89 -1.21 -3.29 -13.99
N PRO A 90 -1.86 -4.44 -14.09
CA PRO A 90 -3.31 -4.49 -14.19
C PRO A 90 -3.96 -3.95 -12.91
N THR A 91 -5.06 -3.21 -13.08
CA THR A 91 -5.94 -2.74 -12.01
C THR A 91 -7.34 -3.28 -12.26
N LEU A 92 -7.58 -4.50 -11.80
CA LEU A 92 -8.78 -5.29 -12.13
C LEU A 92 -9.96 -5.00 -11.21
N ARG A 93 -9.75 -4.27 -10.12
CA ARG A 93 -10.80 -3.82 -9.18
C ARG A 93 -11.65 -4.95 -8.61
N GLY A 94 -11.06 -6.15 -8.44
CA GLY A 94 -11.77 -7.34 -7.99
C GLY A 94 -12.82 -7.86 -8.97
N SER A 95 -12.82 -7.41 -10.24
CA SER A 95 -13.84 -7.74 -11.23
C SER A 95 -13.27 -8.58 -12.37
N LYS A 96 -14.06 -9.56 -12.81
CA LYS A 96 -13.80 -10.36 -14.03
C LYS A 96 -14.19 -9.62 -15.32
N THR A 97 -14.86 -8.47 -15.22
CA THR A 97 -15.31 -7.68 -16.38
C THR A 97 -14.21 -6.76 -16.93
N ILE A 98 -13.11 -6.58 -16.18
CA ILE A 98 -11.99 -5.75 -16.61
C ILE A 98 -10.94 -6.67 -17.24
N SER A 99 -10.57 -6.38 -18.51
CA SER A 99 -9.52 -7.15 -19.20
C SER A 99 -8.15 -6.89 -18.58
N PRO A 100 -7.38 -7.93 -18.22
CA PRO A 100 -6.00 -7.77 -17.78
C PRO A 100 -5.07 -7.31 -18.92
N ASN A 101 -5.45 -7.55 -20.18
CA ASN A 101 -4.66 -7.22 -21.37
C ASN A 101 -4.81 -5.76 -21.83
N LYS A 102 -5.54 -4.95 -21.09
CA LYS A 102 -5.61 -3.51 -21.32
C LYS A 102 -4.24 -2.88 -21.06
N GLU A 103 -3.89 -1.84 -21.80
CA GLU A 103 -2.73 -1.02 -21.50
C GLU A 103 -2.96 -0.18 -20.22
N TRP A 104 -1.98 -0.25 -19.33
CA TRP A 104 -1.98 0.47 -18.04
C TRP A 104 -0.86 1.52 -18.06
N ASN A 105 -1.14 2.67 -18.69
CA ASN A 105 -0.11 3.67 -19.01
C ASN A 105 0.08 4.74 -17.94
N ASP A 106 -0.76 4.73 -16.88
CA ASP A 106 -0.79 5.77 -15.87
C ASP A 106 -0.59 5.24 -14.45
N ASP A 107 0.02 6.08 -13.61
CA ASP A 107 -0.02 5.93 -12.16
C ASP A 107 -1.13 6.80 -11.57
N ALA A 108 -1.85 6.31 -10.56
CA ALA A 108 -2.62 7.18 -9.69
C ALA A 108 -1.68 8.15 -8.95
N PRO A 109 -2.13 9.35 -8.53
CA PRO A 109 -1.28 10.29 -7.79
C PRO A 109 -0.52 9.67 -6.64
N VAL A 110 -1.20 8.88 -5.81
CA VAL A 110 -0.56 8.18 -4.69
C VAL A 110 0.54 7.22 -5.13
N THR A 111 0.35 6.51 -6.24
CA THR A 111 1.36 5.60 -6.80
C THR A 111 2.58 6.37 -7.30
N ALA A 112 2.34 7.51 -7.99
CA ALA A 112 3.41 8.39 -8.44
C ALA A 112 4.21 8.94 -7.25
N ARG A 113 3.54 9.41 -6.20
CA ARG A 113 4.20 9.92 -4.97
C ARG A 113 5.05 8.84 -4.28
N LEU A 114 4.57 7.59 -4.21
CA LEU A 114 5.36 6.48 -3.65
C LEU A 114 6.64 6.20 -4.46
N LYS A 115 6.55 6.21 -5.79
CA LYS A 115 7.71 6.04 -6.67
C LYS A 115 8.71 7.19 -6.53
N GLU A 116 8.22 8.43 -6.46
CA GLU A 116 9.03 9.62 -6.20
C GLU A 116 9.71 9.57 -4.83
N ALA A 117 9.01 9.08 -3.81
CA ALA A 117 9.54 8.88 -2.47
C ALA A 117 10.55 7.71 -2.38
N GLY A 118 10.70 6.91 -3.42
CA GLY A 118 11.60 5.77 -3.46
C GLY A 118 11.09 4.51 -2.76
N SER A 119 9.82 4.48 -2.36
CA SER A 119 9.22 3.29 -1.74
C SER A 119 9.25 2.10 -2.69
N VAL A 120 9.49 0.90 -2.16
CA VAL A 120 9.48 -0.34 -2.94
C VAL A 120 8.05 -0.86 -3.05
N ILE A 121 7.46 -0.74 -4.25
CA ILE A 121 6.10 -1.21 -4.47
C ILE A 121 6.14 -2.72 -4.76
N ILE A 122 5.50 -3.52 -3.88
CA ILE A 122 5.53 -4.99 -3.95
C ILE A 122 4.49 -5.53 -4.93
N GLY A 123 3.27 -4.95 -4.91
CA GLY A 123 2.16 -5.49 -5.69
C GLY A 123 0.82 -4.85 -5.35
N LYS A 124 -0.24 -5.49 -5.86
CA LYS A 124 -1.63 -5.06 -5.73
C LYS A 124 -2.37 -5.94 -4.73
N THR A 125 -3.10 -5.33 -3.80
CA THR A 125 -3.87 -6.04 -2.78
C THR A 125 -5.33 -6.20 -3.17
N THR A 126 -5.96 -7.27 -2.70
CA THR A 126 -7.33 -7.63 -2.99
C THR A 126 -8.35 -6.60 -2.50
N THR A 127 -9.47 -6.53 -3.20
CA THR A 127 -10.62 -5.67 -2.90
C THR A 127 -11.90 -6.40 -3.32
N PRO A 128 -13.07 -6.13 -2.73
CA PRO A 128 -14.32 -6.55 -3.34
C PRO A 128 -14.51 -5.84 -4.68
N GLU A 129 -15.35 -6.38 -5.52
CA GLU A 129 -15.62 -5.86 -6.85
C GLU A 129 -15.97 -4.36 -6.78
N PHE A 130 -15.20 -3.53 -7.51
CA PHE A 130 -15.26 -2.07 -7.52
C PHE A 130 -15.19 -1.38 -6.14
N GLY A 131 -14.78 -2.09 -5.10
CA GLY A 131 -14.61 -1.52 -3.76
C GLY A 131 -15.91 -1.21 -3.02
N HIS A 132 -17.06 -1.76 -3.42
CA HIS A 132 -18.38 -1.31 -2.93
C HIS A 132 -18.91 -2.04 -1.67
N ARG A 133 -18.12 -2.94 -1.05
CA ARG A 133 -18.56 -3.70 0.15
C ARG A 133 -17.64 -3.47 1.35
N GLY A 134 -18.20 -3.57 2.54
CA GLY A 134 -17.47 -3.55 3.82
C GLY A 134 -16.77 -4.87 4.17
N THR A 135 -16.74 -5.84 3.27
CA THR A 135 -16.01 -7.12 3.36
C THR A 135 -15.19 -7.32 2.08
N THR A 136 -14.06 -8.04 2.18
CA THR A 136 -13.19 -8.26 1.01
C THR A 136 -13.37 -9.66 0.47
N GLN A 137 -14.25 -9.74 -0.52
CA GLN A 137 -14.54 -10.92 -1.30
C GLN A 137 -14.92 -10.49 -2.72
N SER A 138 -14.39 -11.14 -3.74
CA SER A 138 -14.74 -10.86 -5.14
C SER A 138 -14.83 -12.11 -5.99
N PRO A 139 -15.54 -12.05 -7.14
CA PRO A 139 -15.56 -13.13 -8.11
C PRO A 139 -14.17 -13.44 -8.71
N LEU A 140 -13.29 -12.45 -8.70
CA LEU A 140 -11.95 -12.56 -9.28
C LEU A 140 -10.97 -13.27 -8.32
N THR A 141 -10.99 -12.91 -7.04
CA THR A 141 -9.95 -13.32 -6.08
C THR A 141 -10.45 -14.24 -4.97
N GLY A 142 -11.77 -14.40 -4.81
CA GLY A 142 -12.33 -15.10 -3.66
C GLY A 142 -12.30 -14.25 -2.38
N VAL A 143 -12.19 -14.92 -1.24
CA VAL A 143 -12.26 -14.29 0.10
C VAL A 143 -10.87 -13.94 0.62
N THR A 144 -10.69 -12.71 1.10
CA THR A 144 -9.53 -12.30 1.90
C THR A 144 -9.84 -12.50 3.38
N ARG A 145 -8.96 -13.19 4.09
CA ARG A 145 -9.17 -13.61 5.47
C ARG A 145 -8.46 -12.68 6.46
N ASN A 146 -9.01 -12.61 7.67
CA ASN A 146 -8.38 -11.88 8.77
C ASN A 146 -7.18 -12.68 9.32
N PRO A 147 -5.97 -12.11 9.39
CA PRO A 147 -4.79 -12.82 9.87
C PRO A 147 -4.87 -13.30 11.33
N TRP A 148 -5.68 -12.63 12.16
CA TRP A 148 -5.88 -13.01 13.56
C TRP A 148 -6.80 -14.21 13.74
N ASN A 149 -7.75 -14.37 12.81
CA ASN A 149 -8.65 -15.52 12.78
C ASN A 149 -9.14 -15.73 11.34
N LEU A 150 -8.70 -16.80 10.71
CA LEU A 150 -8.96 -17.11 9.31
C LEU A 150 -10.45 -17.36 9.00
N GLU A 151 -11.29 -17.63 10.02
CA GLU A 151 -12.74 -17.78 9.88
C GLU A 151 -13.48 -16.43 9.93
N ARG A 152 -12.78 -15.34 10.16
CA ARG A 152 -13.36 -14.00 10.24
C ARG A 152 -12.99 -13.15 9.03
N THR A 153 -13.85 -12.17 8.74
CA THR A 153 -13.57 -11.18 7.70
C THR A 153 -12.44 -10.25 8.10
N SER A 154 -11.65 -9.84 7.12
CA SER A 154 -10.66 -8.76 7.26
C SER A 154 -11.29 -7.36 7.25
N GLY A 155 -12.63 -7.28 7.09
CA GLY A 155 -13.28 -6.04 6.71
C GLY A 155 -13.08 -5.71 5.24
N GLY A 156 -13.44 -4.49 4.85
CA GLY A 156 -13.38 -4.03 3.45
C GLY A 156 -13.71 -2.55 3.31
N SER A 157 -13.53 -2.08 2.13
CA SER A 157 -13.08 -2.71 0.90
C SER A 157 -11.55 -2.85 0.76
N SER A 158 -10.72 -2.30 1.66
CA SER A 158 -9.26 -2.42 1.66
C SER A 158 -8.77 -3.60 2.53
N GLY A 159 -9.50 -4.73 2.55
CA GLY A 159 -9.16 -5.88 3.40
C GLY A 159 -7.86 -6.57 2.98
N GLY A 160 -7.51 -6.58 1.70
CA GLY A 160 -6.21 -7.06 1.24
C GLY A 160 -5.06 -6.22 1.80
N SER A 161 -5.18 -4.88 1.73
CA SER A 161 -4.18 -3.96 2.29
C SER A 161 -4.03 -4.12 3.79
N SER A 162 -5.15 -4.23 4.53
CA SER A 162 -5.08 -4.41 5.98
C SER A 162 -4.51 -5.77 6.37
N SER A 163 -4.94 -6.84 5.71
CA SER A 163 -4.43 -8.19 5.99
C SER A 163 -2.94 -8.32 5.65
N SER A 164 -2.47 -7.68 4.58
CA SER A 164 -1.04 -7.71 4.25
C SER A 164 -0.19 -7.08 5.35
N VAL A 165 -0.58 -5.91 5.87
CA VAL A 165 0.15 -5.22 6.94
C VAL A 165 0.06 -5.99 8.26
N ALA A 166 -1.13 -6.46 8.65
CA ALA A 166 -1.33 -7.20 9.89
C ALA A 166 -0.58 -8.54 9.93
N ALA A 167 -0.42 -9.19 8.77
CA ALA A 167 0.32 -10.45 8.65
C ALA A 167 1.84 -10.28 8.48
N GLY A 168 2.35 -9.05 8.50
CA GLY A 168 3.77 -8.76 8.27
C GLY A 168 4.21 -8.91 6.81
N MET A 169 3.31 -8.80 5.86
CA MET A 169 3.60 -8.85 4.42
C MET A 169 3.90 -7.46 3.83
N GLY A 170 4.51 -6.62 4.62
CA GLY A 170 4.90 -5.24 4.38
C GLY A 170 4.45 -4.32 5.52
N PRO A 171 5.24 -3.29 5.88
CA PRO A 171 4.88 -2.36 6.95
C PRO A 171 3.86 -1.30 6.52
N LEU A 172 3.80 -1.01 5.23
CA LEU A 172 2.99 0.05 4.64
C LEU A 172 2.00 -0.50 3.61
N ALA A 173 0.78 0.01 3.61
CA ALA A 173 -0.16 -0.21 2.53
C ALA A 173 -1.03 1.02 2.26
N ILE A 174 -1.52 1.11 1.03
CA ILE A 174 -2.49 2.12 0.61
C ILE A 174 -3.87 1.48 0.47
N GLY A 175 -4.86 2.11 1.09
CA GLY A 175 -6.28 1.80 0.93
C GLY A 175 -7.08 2.96 0.35
N THR A 176 -8.38 2.75 0.21
CA THR A 176 -9.35 3.81 -0.15
C THR A 176 -10.53 3.75 0.80
N ASP A 177 -11.16 4.89 1.07
CA ASP A 177 -12.28 5.01 2.02
C ASP A 177 -13.35 5.97 1.46
N GLY A 178 -14.52 5.42 1.15
CA GLY A 178 -15.71 6.21 0.84
C GLY A 178 -16.76 6.09 1.95
N GLY A 179 -16.95 4.90 2.48
CA GLY A 179 -17.90 4.61 3.56
C GLY A 179 -17.26 3.88 4.76
N GLY A 180 -15.93 3.99 4.97
CA GLY A 180 -15.21 3.30 6.03
C GLY A 180 -14.14 2.32 5.53
N SER A 181 -13.85 2.30 4.24
CA SER A 181 -13.04 1.22 3.62
C SER A 181 -11.54 1.21 3.95
N VAL A 182 -10.99 2.21 4.66
CA VAL A 182 -9.72 2.16 5.39
C VAL A 182 -9.98 1.83 6.86
N ARG A 183 -10.91 2.55 7.47
CA ARG A 183 -11.20 2.49 8.91
C ARG A 183 -11.75 1.14 9.35
N ILE A 184 -12.72 0.56 8.62
CA ILE A 184 -13.31 -0.75 8.91
C ILE A 184 -12.25 -1.85 8.94
N PRO A 185 -11.46 -2.07 7.85
CA PRO A 185 -10.47 -3.14 7.88
C PRO A 185 -9.33 -2.86 8.86
N CYS A 186 -8.93 -1.61 9.10
CA CYS A 186 -7.97 -1.29 10.16
C CYS A 186 -8.49 -1.67 11.55
N ALA A 187 -9.76 -1.36 11.86
CA ALA A 187 -10.38 -1.74 13.13
C ALA A 187 -10.45 -3.27 13.30
N TYR A 188 -10.74 -4.01 12.22
CA TYR A 188 -10.87 -5.47 12.29
C TYR A 188 -9.53 -6.20 12.37
N THR A 189 -8.46 -5.58 11.89
CA THR A 189 -7.12 -6.21 11.85
C THR A 189 -6.13 -5.58 12.83
N GLY A 190 -6.57 -4.62 13.68
CA GLY A 190 -5.73 -4.01 14.72
C GLY A 190 -4.67 -3.06 14.17
N LEU A 191 -5.00 -2.28 13.14
CA LEU A 191 -4.09 -1.36 12.48
C LEU A 191 -4.46 0.10 12.72
N PHE A 192 -3.48 0.97 12.49
CA PHE A 192 -3.67 2.40 12.31
C PHE A 192 -4.03 2.70 10.85
N GLY A 193 -5.03 3.56 10.63
CA GLY A 193 -5.42 4.02 9.30
C GLY A 193 -6.04 5.40 9.34
N ILE A 194 -5.77 6.20 8.32
CA ILE A 194 -6.31 7.55 8.20
C ILE A 194 -7.26 7.64 7.01
N LYS A 195 -8.48 8.14 7.25
CA LYS A 195 -9.32 8.75 6.23
C LYS A 195 -9.15 10.27 6.34
N PRO A 196 -8.38 10.89 5.46
CA PRO A 196 -8.16 12.34 5.53
C PRO A 196 -9.41 13.13 5.15
N THR A 197 -9.33 14.45 5.28
CA THR A 197 -10.27 15.36 4.64
C THR A 197 -10.21 15.17 3.13
N PHE A 198 -11.36 15.32 2.45
CA PHE A 198 -11.45 15.21 1.00
C PHE A 198 -10.50 16.21 0.33
N GLY A 199 -9.80 15.77 -0.72
CA GLY A 199 -8.78 16.56 -1.42
C GLY A 199 -7.40 16.59 -0.79
N LYS A 200 -7.23 16.11 0.45
CA LYS A 200 -5.91 16.13 1.14
C LYS A 200 -4.91 15.15 0.56
N ILE A 201 -5.36 13.99 0.10
CA ILE A 201 -4.56 13.06 -0.70
C ILE A 201 -5.20 13.05 -2.10
N PRO A 202 -4.47 13.49 -3.14
CA PRO A 202 -5.00 13.54 -4.50
C PRO A 202 -5.47 12.18 -5.00
N ALA A 203 -6.59 12.15 -5.72
CA ALA A 203 -7.18 10.95 -6.30
C ALA A 203 -7.48 11.15 -7.79
N TRP A 204 -6.89 10.29 -8.60
CA TRP A 204 -7.14 10.22 -10.04
C TRP A 204 -6.95 8.76 -10.53
N PRO A 205 -7.78 8.24 -11.47
CA PRO A 205 -9.05 8.82 -11.95
C PRO A 205 -10.05 9.04 -10.82
N LEU A 206 -10.97 9.98 -11.03
CA LEU A 206 -12.00 10.25 -10.03
C LEU A 206 -12.82 9.02 -9.73
N SER A 207 -13.13 8.84 -8.46
CA SER A 207 -13.96 7.74 -8.00
C SER A 207 -15.44 7.99 -8.38
N PRO A 208 -16.20 6.94 -8.76
CA PRO A 208 -17.65 7.06 -8.94
C PRO A 208 -18.39 7.43 -7.64
N PHE A 209 -17.74 7.31 -6.47
CA PHE A 209 -18.29 7.75 -5.18
C PHE A 209 -18.14 9.27 -4.93
N GLY A 210 -17.61 10.03 -5.88
CA GLY A 210 -17.49 11.48 -5.78
C GLY A 210 -16.68 11.95 -4.57
N THR A 211 -17.17 13.01 -3.90
CA THR A 211 -16.47 13.71 -2.81
C THR A 211 -16.34 12.93 -1.50
N ILE A 212 -16.97 11.77 -1.37
CA ILE A 212 -16.76 10.91 -0.19
C ILE A 212 -15.56 9.96 -0.35
N ALA A 213 -15.03 9.81 -1.57
CA ALA A 213 -13.90 8.90 -1.84
C ALA A 213 -12.58 9.54 -1.43
N ASN A 214 -11.83 8.83 -0.61
CA ASN A 214 -10.51 9.24 -0.14
C ASN A 214 -9.51 8.10 -0.34
N VAL A 215 -8.24 8.45 -0.50
CA VAL A 215 -7.10 7.52 -0.37
C VAL A 215 -6.54 7.66 1.05
N GLY A 216 -6.03 6.57 1.63
CA GLY A 216 -5.48 6.63 2.97
C GLY A 216 -4.40 5.58 3.26
N PRO A 217 -3.43 5.93 4.14
CA PRO A 217 -2.41 5.01 4.62
C PRO A 217 -3.00 4.00 5.62
N MET A 218 -2.42 2.80 5.61
CA MET A 218 -2.73 1.70 6.53
C MET A 218 -1.41 1.10 7.03
N THR A 219 -1.18 1.13 8.35
CA THR A 219 0.11 0.80 8.96
C THR A 219 -0.08 0.16 10.34
N ARG A 220 0.98 -0.43 10.91
CA ARG A 220 0.95 -0.94 12.28
C ARG A 220 1.12 0.16 13.33
N THR A 221 1.85 1.22 13.01
CA THR A 221 2.16 2.29 13.95
C THR A 221 1.67 3.65 13.45
N VAL A 222 1.36 4.56 14.37
CA VAL A 222 1.02 5.96 14.04
C VAL A 222 2.18 6.66 13.34
N LYS A 223 3.43 6.39 13.76
CA LYS A 223 4.63 6.98 13.17
C LYS A 223 4.76 6.61 11.69
N ASP A 224 4.58 5.32 11.35
CA ASP A 224 4.60 4.88 9.95
C ASP A 224 3.48 5.54 9.13
N GLY A 225 2.29 5.67 9.74
CA GLY A 225 1.16 6.34 9.12
C GLY A 225 1.45 7.80 8.80
N ALA A 226 2.09 8.53 9.72
CA ALA A 226 2.49 9.91 9.52
C ALA A 226 3.58 10.03 8.43
N MET A 227 4.59 9.16 8.46
CA MET A 227 5.64 9.12 7.43
C MET A 227 5.06 8.89 6.03
N LEU A 228 4.16 7.92 5.89
CA LEU A 228 3.51 7.60 4.63
C LEU A 228 2.59 8.74 4.17
N PHE A 229 1.77 9.28 5.10
CA PHE A 229 0.86 10.38 4.82
C PHE A 229 1.59 11.61 4.26
N ALA A 230 2.70 12.00 4.86
CA ALA A 230 3.51 13.14 4.42
C ALA A 230 3.98 13.00 2.95
N GLN A 231 4.27 11.78 2.50
CA GLN A 231 4.70 11.56 1.12
C GLN A 231 3.53 11.59 0.12
N ILE A 232 2.37 11.02 0.48
CA ILE A 232 1.26 10.83 -0.45
C ILE A 232 0.27 12.00 -0.48
N SER A 233 0.37 12.96 0.44
CA SER A 233 -0.51 14.14 0.51
C SER A 233 -0.03 15.33 -0.32
N ARG A 234 1.07 15.19 -1.07
CA ARG A 234 1.55 16.26 -1.95
C ARG A 234 0.59 16.46 -3.13
N PRO A 235 0.32 17.70 -3.55
CA PRO A 235 -0.62 18.03 -4.62
C PRO A 235 -0.31 17.31 -5.94
N ASP A 236 -1.36 17.04 -6.72
CA ASP A 236 -1.25 16.50 -8.08
C ASP A 236 -2.26 17.23 -8.99
N TRP A 237 -1.79 17.79 -10.08
CA TRP A 237 -2.58 18.61 -11.00
C TRP A 237 -3.75 17.87 -11.66
N ARG A 238 -3.75 16.54 -11.65
CA ARG A 238 -4.83 15.72 -12.21
C ARG A 238 -6.06 15.65 -11.31
N ASP A 239 -5.89 15.97 -10.03
CA ASP A 239 -7.01 16.13 -9.10
C ASP A 239 -7.25 17.60 -8.80
N TRP A 240 -8.22 18.19 -9.45
CA TRP A 240 -8.62 19.59 -9.25
C TRP A 240 -9.25 19.89 -7.89
N HIS A 241 -9.58 18.86 -7.11
CA HIS A 241 -10.00 19.01 -5.72
C HIS A 241 -8.81 18.92 -4.73
N ALA A 242 -7.61 18.69 -5.24
CA ALA A 242 -6.44 18.58 -4.36
C ALA A 242 -6.21 19.89 -3.61
N ASP A 243 -6.07 19.79 -2.29
CA ASP A 243 -5.73 20.91 -1.43
C ASP A 243 -4.27 21.35 -1.66
N SER A 244 -4.10 22.51 -2.29
CA SER A 244 -2.80 23.10 -2.57
C SER A 244 -2.18 23.84 -1.38
N SER A 245 -2.86 23.92 -0.23
CA SER A 245 -2.41 24.71 0.93
C SER A 245 -1.23 24.10 1.70
N MET A 246 -0.69 22.97 1.28
CA MET A 246 0.42 22.25 1.96
C MET A 246 1.83 22.63 1.47
N ASP A 247 1.99 23.52 0.51
CA ASP A 247 3.31 23.91 -0.02
C ASP A 247 4.01 25.00 0.77
N SER A 248 3.54 25.35 1.97
CA SER A 248 4.05 26.49 2.71
C SER A 248 4.45 26.21 4.16
N ASN A 249 5.16 25.08 4.41
CA ASN A 249 5.97 24.98 5.66
C ASN A 249 7.05 23.90 5.52
#